data_d485eaeb9a3a28ca0c73de1ad3252870
#
_entry.id   d485eaeb9a3a28ca0c73de1ad3252870
#
_cell.length_a   1.000
_cell.length_b   1.000
_cell.length_c   1.000
_cell.angle_alpha   90.00
_cell.angle_beta   90.00
_cell.angle_gamma   90.00
#
_symmetry.space_group_name_H-M   'P 1'
#
loop_
_entity.id
_entity.type
_entity.pdbx_description
1 polymer ?
#
loop_
_entity_poly.entity_id
_entity_poly.type
_entity_poly.pdbx_seq_one_letter_code
_entity_poly.pdbx_strand_id
1 'polypeptide(L)'
;MFMPESQLHLSAPAARVLGSLLEKETTTPEYYPLSLLALTNACNQRTSRYPLMELGEDEVRMALHELEDNGLAAPVRGTDSRVAKYAHHIGEIFNLRRGELAILCVLLLRGAQTPGELRSRSERMHNFTGMDEVESTLQQLGQREPPLARALPREPGSRELRYVHLLSPVPEPVSGTTSEHSNRGSASPESRNGIVDRIATLESDVMQLRERIASLEDKLAQLIG
;
A
#
# COMPACT_ATOMS: atom_id res chain seq x y z
N MET A 1 5.29 -28.38 -10.41
CA MET A 1 5.77 -27.09 -10.94
C MET A 1 4.59 -26.44 -11.68
N PHE A 2 3.75 -25.72 -10.92
CA PHE A 2 2.55 -25.07 -11.47
C PHE A 2 2.98 -23.71 -11.98
N MET A 3 3.01 -23.52 -13.29
CA MET A 3 3.03 -22.22 -13.93
C MET A 3 1.58 -21.96 -14.40
N PRO A 4 0.88 -20.98 -13.87
CA PRO A 4 -0.39 -20.59 -14.47
C PRO A 4 -0.10 -19.90 -15.80
N GLU A 5 -0.53 -20.51 -16.92
CA GLU A 5 -0.54 -19.89 -18.25
C GLU A 5 -1.51 -18.70 -18.34
N SER A 6 -2.30 -18.44 -17.29
CA SER A 6 -3.18 -17.30 -17.19
C SER A 6 -2.49 -16.18 -16.40
N GLN A 7 -2.51 -14.99 -16.95
CA GLN A 7 -2.05 -13.77 -16.29
C GLN A 7 -2.71 -13.66 -14.91
N LEU A 8 -1.91 -13.62 -13.85
CA LEU A 8 -2.39 -13.51 -12.48
C LEU A 8 -3.16 -12.20 -12.30
N HIS A 9 -4.41 -12.28 -11.89
CA HIS A 9 -5.28 -11.12 -11.68
C HIS A 9 -5.80 -11.11 -10.24
N LEU A 10 -5.06 -10.45 -9.36
CA LEU A 10 -5.49 -10.26 -7.97
C LEU A 10 -6.58 -9.19 -7.87
N SER A 11 -7.56 -9.44 -7.02
CA SER A 11 -8.50 -8.41 -6.58
C SER A 11 -7.76 -7.29 -5.80
N ALA A 12 -8.38 -6.11 -5.70
CA ALA A 12 -7.79 -5.01 -4.95
C ALA A 12 -7.54 -5.35 -3.46
N PRO A 13 -8.45 -6.06 -2.74
CA PRO A 13 -8.16 -6.57 -1.41
C PRO A 13 -6.99 -7.56 -1.37
N ALA A 14 -6.90 -8.51 -2.33
CA ALA A 14 -5.80 -9.47 -2.37
C ALA A 14 -4.45 -8.81 -2.62
N ALA A 15 -4.37 -7.84 -3.53
CA ALA A 15 -3.17 -7.05 -3.75
C ALA A 15 -2.76 -6.26 -2.49
N ARG A 16 -3.73 -5.69 -1.73
CA ARG A 16 -3.49 -5.02 -0.46
C ARG A 16 -2.97 -5.97 0.61
N VAL A 17 -3.55 -7.15 0.74
CA VAL A 17 -3.13 -8.19 1.69
C VAL A 17 -1.72 -8.65 1.38
N LEU A 18 -1.43 -8.97 0.11
CA LEU A 18 -0.09 -9.37 -0.33
C LEU A 18 0.97 -8.29 -0.04
N GLY A 19 0.69 -7.04 -0.41
CA GLY A 19 1.58 -5.91 -0.13
C GLY A 19 1.80 -5.70 1.38
N SER A 20 0.78 -5.92 2.21
CA SER A 20 0.89 -5.81 3.66
C SER A 20 1.75 -6.93 4.26
N LEU A 21 1.63 -8.17 3.76
CA LEU A 21 2.49 -9.29 4.16
C LEU A 21 3.96 -9.00 3.81
N LEU A 22 4.24 -8.56 2.57
CA LEU A 22 5.58 -8.16 2.11
C LEU A 22 6.21 -7.07 2.98
N GLU A 23 5.44 -6.01 3.27
CA GLU A 23 5.91 -4.92 4.11
C GLU A 23 6.30 -5.41 5.50
N LYS A 24 5.40 -6.19 6.16
CA LYS A 24 5.58 -6.61 7.55
C LYS A 24 6.67 -7.65 7.73
N GLU A 25 6.88 -8.55 6.79
CA GLU A 25 8.03 -9.46 6.81
C GLU A 25 9.35 -8.71 6.94
N THR A 26 9.49 -7.59 6.21
CA THR A 26 10.76 -6.84 6.18
C THR A 26 10.86 -5.79 7.28
N THR A 27 9.75 -5.09 7.61
CA THR A 27 9.78 -3.95 8.53
C THR A 27 9.54 -4.31 9.98
N THR A 28 8.88 -5.43 10.26
CA THR A 28 8.56 -5.93 11.61
C THR A 28 8.65 -7.45 11.67
N PRO A 29 9.82 -8.05 11.36
CA PRO A 29 9.99 -9.50 11.26
C PRO A 29 9.68 -10.23 12.56
N GLU A 30 9.83 -9.58 13.72
CA GLU A 30 9.53 -10.15 15.04
C GLU A 30 8.03 -10.46 15.22
N TYR A 31 7.13 -9.82 14.46
CA TYR A 31 5.68 -10.08 14.47
C TYR A 31 5.21 -10.93 13.30
N TYR A 32 6.11 -11.29 12.37
CA TYR A 32 5.80 -12.09 11.21
C TYR A 32 6.02 -13.59 11.50
N PRO A 33 5.18 -14.51 11.01
CA PRO A 33 3.96 -14.32 10.17
C PRO A 33 2.77 -13.72 10.95
N LEU A 34 1.82 -13.10 10.22
CA LEU A 34 0.74 -12.30 10.78
C LEU A 34 -0.52 -13.10 11.08
N SER A 35 -1.17 -12.86 12.24
CA SER A 35 -2.54 -13.30 12.46
C SER A 35 -3.54 -12.52 11.57
N LEU A 36 -4.76 -13.04 11.39
CA LEU A 36 -5.80 -12.35 10.61
C LEU A 36 -6.05 -10.91 11.11
N LEU A 37 -6.21 -10.74 12.43
CA LEU A 37 -6.41 -9.41 13.02
C LEU A 37 -5.23 -8.47 12.76
N ALA A 38 -3.98 -8.95 12.92
CA ALA A 38 -2.79 -8.14 12.65
C ALA A 38 -2.70 -7.74 11.17
N LEU A 39 -3.09 -8.64 10.27
CA LEU A 39 -3.11 -8.42 8.83
C LEU A 39 -4.20 -7.42 8.45
N THR A 40 -5.41 -7.54 9.01
CA THR A 40 -6.51 -6.57 8.80
C THR A 40 -6.07 -5.17 9.23
N ASN A 41 -5.45 -5.04 10.40
CA ASN A 41 -4.90 -3.78 10.85
C ASN A 41 -3.79 -3.23 9.92
N ALA A 42 -2.93 -4.12 9.39
CA ALA A 42 -1.89 -3.73 8.44
C ALA A 42 -2.48 -3.25 7.10
N CYS A 43 -3.55 -3.85 6.62
CA CYS A 43 -4.24 -3.45 5.39
C CYS A 43 -4.89 -2.06 5.52
N ASN A 44 -5.45 -1.75 6.69
CA ASN A 44 -6.22 -0.53 6.96
C ASN A 44 -5.38 0.63 7.52
N GLN A 45 -4.05 0.53 7.49
CA GLN A 45 -3.19 1.63 7.92
C GLN A 45 -3.49 2.90 7.12
N ARG A 46 -3.58 4.05 7.81
CA ARG A 46 -3.84 5.36 7.17
C ARG A 46 -2.63 5.93 6.45
N THR A 47 -1.44 5.43 6.75
CA THR A 47 -0.19 5.86 6.13
C THR A 47 0.36 4.75 5.23
N SER A 48 1.09 5.13 4.20
CA SER A 48 1.73 4.19 3.27
C SER A 48 0.76 3.28 2.49
N ARG A 49 -0.49 3.71 2.32
CA ARG A 49 -1.56 3.01 1.59
C ARG A 49 -2.26 3.98 0.63
N TYR A 50 -2.48 3.53 -0.60
CA TYR A 50 -3.30 4.23 -1.58
C TYR A 50 -3.90 3.22 -2.58
N PRO A 51 -5.24 3.28 -2.80
CA PRO A 51 -6.20 4.08 -2.06
C PRO A 51 -6.30 3.63 -0.58
N LEU A 52 -6.87 4.45 0.29
CA LEU A 52 -7.23 4.01 1.63
C LEU A 52 -8.35 2.97 1.51
N MET A 53 -8.28 1.91 2.30
CA MET A 53 -9.28 0.86 2.39
C MET A 53 -9.69 0.66 3.84
N GLU A 54 -10.94 0.22 4.06
CA GLU A 54 -11.48 -0.17 5.35
C GLU A 54 -12.00 -1.61 5.22
N LEU A 55 -11.06 -2.56 5.14
CA LEU A 55 -11.37 -3.98 4.96
C LEU A 55 -11.77 -4.60 6.30
N GLY A 56 -12.89 -5.34 6.30
CA GLY A 56 -13.26 -6.21 7.40
C GLY A 56 -12.44 -7.51 7.42
N GLU A 57 -12.50 -8.25 8.54
CA GLU A 57 -11.79 -9.54 8.65
C GLU A 57 -12.26 -10.56 7.61
N ASP A 58 -13.54 -10.56 7.24
CA ASP A 58 -14.07 -11.47 6.23
C ASP A 58 -13.55 -11.15 4.82
N GLU A 59 -13.41 -9.88 4.48
CA GLU A 59 -12.80 -9.46 3.20
C GLU A 59 -11.32 -9.83 3.14
N VAL A 60 -10.59 -9.65 4.25
CA VAL A 60 -9.18 -10.06 4.34
C VAL A 60 -9.06 -11.59 4.26
N ARG A 61 -10.00 -12.35 4.85
CA ARG A 61 -10.04 -13.80 4.75
C ARG A 61 -10.29 -14.27 3.32
N MET A 62 -11.25 -13.66 2.61
CA MET A 62 -11.50 -13.96 1.19
C MET A 62 -10.25 -13.63 0.33
N ALA A 63 -9.62 -12.51 0.59
CA ALA A 63 -8.38 -12.12 -0.10
C ALA A 63 -7.23 -13.10 0.17
N LEU A 64 -7.11 -13.62 1.41
CA LEU A 64 -6.14 -14.67 1.74
C LEU A 64 -6.43 -15.96 0.99
N HIS A 65 -7.70 -16.40 0.89
CA HIS A 65 -8.04 -17.59 0.10
C HIS A 65 -7.69 -17.41 -1.38
N GLU A 66 -7.95 -16.24 -1.94
CA GLU A 66 -7.53 -15.92 -3.31
C GLU A 66 -6.00 -16.03 -3.48
N LEU A 67 -5.23 -15.55 -2.50
CA LEU A 67 -3.77 -15.67 -2.51
C LEU A 67 -3.29 -17.11 -2.32
N GLU A 68 -3.96 -17.90 -1.47
CA GLU A 68 -3.67 -19.31 -1.24
C GLU A 68 -3.94 -20.12 -2.51
N ASP A 69 -5.07 -19.91 -3.19
CA ASP A 69 -5.44 -20.56 -4.45
C ASP A 69 -4.40 -20.30 -5.56
N ASN A 70 -3.78 -19.11 -5.53
CA ASN A 70 -2.69 -18.74 -6.44
C ASN A 70 -1.29 -19.14 -5.91
N GLY A 71 -1.20 -19.76 -4.75
CA GLY A 71 0.05 -20.17 -4.11
C GLY A 71 0.89 -19.01 -3.56
N LEU A 72 0.37 -17.77 -3.57
CA LEU A 72 1.09 -16.55 -3.19
C LEU A 72 1.17 -16.33 -1.68
N ALA A 73 0.30 -16.98 -0.90
CA ALA A 73 0.32 -16.99 0.55
C ALA A 73 -0.07 -18.37 1.09
N ALA A 74 0.28 -18.65 2.34
CA ALA A 74 -0.17 -19.86 3.03
C ALA A 74 -0.30 -19.62 4.53
N PRO A 75 -1.18 -20.40 5.20
CA PRO A 75 -1.24 -20.45 6.65
C PRO A 75 0.00 -21.16 7.21
N VAL A 76 0.67 -20.53 8.16
CA VAL A 76 1.78 -21.11 8.92
C VAL A 76 1.25 -21.61 10.27
N ARG A 77 1.35 -22.91 10.51
CA ARG A 77 0.98 -23.53 11.79
C ARG A 77 2.21 -23.64 12.66
N GLY A 78 2.24 -22.85 13.72
CA GLY A 78 3.23 -23.03 14.79
C GLY A 78 2.77 -24.17 15.71
N THR A 79 3.71 -24.96 16.25
CA THR A 79 3.44 -26.08 17.18
C THR A 79 2.72 -25.64 18.45
N ASP A 80 2.87 -24.37 18.85
CA ASP A 80 2.35 -23.83 20.11
C ASP A 80 1.27 -22.75 19.94
N SER A 81 0.88 -22.40 18.71
CA SER A 81 -0.10 -21.35 18.46
C SER A 81 -1.45 -21.90 18.03
N ARG A 82 -2.51 -21.56 18.79
CA ARG A 82 -3.90 -21.86 18.43
C ARG A 82 -4.46 -20.93 17.34
N VAL A 83 -3.77 -19.85 17.05
CA VAL A 83 -4.17 -18.85 16.07
C VAL A 83 -3.41 -19.07 14.77
N ALA A 84 -4.13 -19.23 13.67
CA ALA A 84 -3.53 -19.29 12.34
C ALA A 84 -2.81 -17.98 12.02
N LYS A 85 -1.60 -18.09 11.50
CA LYS A 85 -0.81 -16.97 10.99
C LYS A 85 -0.54 -17.20 9.50
N TYR A 86 -0.30 -16.13 8.76
CA TYR A 86 -0.17 -16.17 7.32
C TYR A 86 1.16 -15.58 6.88
N ALA A 87 1.79 -16.23 5.91
CA ALA A 87 3.02 -15.78 5.25
C ALA A 87 2.82 -15.75 3.73
N HIS A 88 3.56 -14.87 3.06
CA HIS A 88 3.59 -14.86 1.59
C HIS A 88 4.71 -15.76 1.05
N HIS A 89 4.58 -16.18 -0.21
CA HIS A 89 5.54 -16.99 -0.94
C HIS A 89 5.96 -16.39 -2.29
N ILE A 90 5.55 -15.16 -2.57
CA ILE A 90 5.78 -14.50 -3.88
C ILE A 90 7.28 -14.42 -4.23
N GLY A 91 8.14 -14.23 -3.22
CA GLY A 91 9.58 -14.19 -3.41
C GLY A 91 10.16 -15.51 -3.94
N GLU A 92 9.64 -16.63 -3.45
CA GLU A 92 10.04 -17.98 -3.84
C GLU A 92 9.48 -18.35 -5.23
N ILE A 93 8.19 -18.06 -5.44
CA ILE A 93 7.46 -18.40 -6.68
C ILE A 93 8.09 -17.71 -7.90
N PHE A 94 8.37 -16.43 -7.78
CA PHE A 94 8.95 -15.63 -8.86
C PHE A 94 10.47 -15.47 -8.72
N ASN A 95 11.12 -16.10 -7.75
CA ASN A 95 12.55 -15.96 -7.47
C ASN A 95 12.98 -14.48 -7.43
N LEU A 96 12.32 -13.69 -6.57
CA LEU A 96 12.53 -12.26 -6.48
C LEU A 96 13.66 -11.92 -5.52
N ARG A 97 14.48 -10.96 -5.93
CA ARG A 97 15.52 -10.38 -5.07
C ARG A 97 14.90 -9.34 -4.13
N ARG A 98 15.60 -8.97 -3.08
CA ARG A 98 15.14 -8.04 -2.05
C ARG A 98 14.71 -6.68 -2.61
N GLY A 99 15.46 -6.12 -3.57
CA GLY A 99 15.10 -4.86 -4.24
C GLY A 99 13.82 -4.98 -5.06
N GLU A 100 13.61 -6.10 -5.76
CA GLU A 100 12.40 -6.38 -6.53
C GLU A 100 11.17 -6.50 -5.62
N LEU A 101 11.31 -7.21 -4.48
CA LEU A 101 10.26 -7.32 -3.46
C LEU A 101 9.89 -5.96 -2.88
N ALA A 102 10.88 -5.10 -2.59
CA ALA A 102 10.65 -3.77 -2.06
C ALA A 102 9.90 -2.86 -3.05
N ILE A 103 10.28 -2.86 -4.33
CA ILE A 103 9.56 -2.13 -5.37
C ILE A 103 8.14 -2.67 -5.53
N LEU A 104 7.97 -3.98 -5.64
CA LEU A 104 6.66 -4.61 -5.82
C LEU A 104 5.74 -4.31 -4.63
N CYS A 105 6.25 -4.35 -3.41
CA CYS A 105 5.54 -3.99 -2.19
C CYS A 105 5.00 -2.55 -2.25
N VAL A 106 5.85 -1.58 -2.64
CA VAL A 106 5.42 -0.18 -2.76
C VAL A 106 4.34 -0.01 -3.83
N LEU A 107 4.49 -0.69 -4.98
CA LEU A 107 3.50 -0.64 -6.06
C LEU A 107 2.15 -1.25 -5.64
N LEU A 108 2.16 -2.38 -4.92
CA LEU A 108 0.94 -3.03 -4.39
C LEU A 108 0.21 -2.16 -3.37
N LEU A 109 0.95 -1.49 -2.49
CA LEU A 109 0.37 -0.70 -1.41
C LEU A 109 -0.02 0.72 -1.81
N ARG A 110 0.64 1.30 -2.83
CA ARG A 110 0.50 2.73 -3.18
C ARG A 110 0.12 3.00 -4.63
N GLY A 111 -0.04 1.95 -5.46
CA GLY A 111 -0.36 2.10 -6.87
C GLY A 111 0.80 2.67 -7.69
N ALA A 112 0.47 3.44 -8.73
CA ALA A 112 1.44 3.97 -9.68
C ALA A 112 2.46 4.93 -9.04
N GLN A 113 3.77 4.68 -9.25
CA GLN A 113 4.87 5.41 -8.65
C GLN A 113 5.93 5.79 -9.67
N THR A 114 6.58 6.95 -9.50
CA THR A 114 7.81 7.31 -10.23
C THR A 114 9.03 6.58 -9.62
N PRO A 115 10.14 6.44 -10.35
CA PRO A 115 11.37 5.86 -9.80
C PRO A 115 11.89 6.58 -8.55
N GLY A 116 11.77 7.92 -8.49
CA GLY A 116 12.13 8.71 -7.32
C GLY A 116 11.25 8.42 -6.10
N GLU A 117 9.94 8.26 -6.31
CA GLU A 117 9.01 7.85 -5.26
C GLU A 117 9.28 6.43 -4.76
N LEU A 118 9.60 5.50 -5.67
CA LEU A 118 9.95 4.12 -5.33
C LEU A 118 11.20 4.08 -4.46
N ARG A 119 12.27 4.78 -4.83
CA ARG A 119 13.50 4.88 -4.04
C ARG A 119 13.21 5.34 -2.62
N SER A 120 12.53 6.47 -2.47
CA SER A 120 12.26 7.07 -1.17
C SER A 120 11.33 6.20 -0.29
N ARG A 121 10.31 5.54 -0.90
CA ARG A 121 9.30 4.79 -0.17
C ARG A 121 9.71 3.35 0.17
N SER A 122 10.74 2.84 -0.49
CA SER A 122 11.29 1.50 -0.23
C SER A 122 12.45 1.49 0.78
N GLU A 123 12.96 2.64 1.20
CA GLU A 123 14.18 2.78 2.02
C GLU A 123 14.19 1.86 3.27
N ARG A 124 13.04 1.69 3.93
CA ARG A 124 12.91 0.82 5.10
C ARG A 124 12.98 -0.68 4.77
N MET A 125 12.77 -1.07 3.52
CA MET A 125 12.76 -2.45 3.05
C MET A 125 14.05 -2.79 2.30
N HIS A 126 14.50 -1.88 1.44
CA HIS A 126 15.73 -1.98 0.67
C HIS A 126 16.28 -0.57 0.38
N ASN A 127 17.52 -0.33 0.76
CA ASN A 127 18.18 0.95 0.51
C ASN A 127 18.90 0.90 -0.84
N PHE A 128 18.27 1.46 -1.86
CA PHE A 128 18.86 1.58 -3.20
C PHE A 128 20.00 2.59 -3.21
N THR A 129 21.15 2.22 -3.76
CA THR A 129 22.36 3.04 -3.83
C THR A 129 22.18 4.27 -4.73
N GLY A 130 21.38 4.15 -5.80
CA GLY A 130 21.15 5.21 -6.77
C GLY A 130 19.86 5.01 -7.57
N MET A 131 19.58 5.95 -8.48
CA MET A 131 18.43 5.83 -9.39
C MET A 131 18.64 4.71 -10.41
N ASP A 132 19.89 4.50 -10.85
CA ASP A 132 20.23 3.46 -11.82
C ASP A 132 19.86 2.06 -11.31
N GLU A 133 20.02 1.81 -10.00
CA GLU A 133 19.64 0.54 -9.38
C GLU A 133 18.12 0.36 -9.37
N VAL A 134 17.36 1.43 -9.09
CA VAL A 134 15.89 1.40 -9.14
C VAL A 134 15.40 1.12 -10.56
N GLU A 135 15.95 1.83 -11.55
CA GLU A 135 15.58 1.65 -12.96
C GLU A 135 15.93 0.25 -13.47
N SER A 136 17.12 -0.25 -13.12
CA SER A 136 17.54 -1.61 -13.43
C SER A 136 16.60 -2.65 -12.80
N THR A 137 16.19 -2.44 -11.54
CA THR A 137 15.25 -3.34 -10.85
C THR A 137 13.86 -3.31 -11.49
N LEU A 138 13.37 -2.14 -11.90
CA LEU A 138 12.11 -2.00 -12.64
C LEU A 138 12.17 -2.71 -13.99
N GLN A 139 13.29 -2.57 -14.70
CA GLN A 139 13.52 -3.26 -15.95
C GLN A 139 13.52 -4.80 -15.77
N GLN A 140 14.19 -5.31 -14.72
CA GLN A 140 14.17 -6.72 -14.39
C GLN A 140 12.76 -7.23 -14.12
N LEU A 141 11.94 -6.49 -13.33
CA LEU A 141 10.53 -6.83 -13.09
C LEU A 141 9.69 -6.83 -14.37
N GLY A 142 9.99 -5.93 -15.30
CA GLY A 142 9.29 -5.85 -16.59
C GLY A 142 9.70 -6.90 -17.61
N GLN A 143 10.91 -7.45 -17.49
CA GLN A 143 11.45 -8.48 -18.40
C GLN A 143 11.19 -9.92 -17.95
N ARG A 144 10.55 -10.10 -16.79
CA ARG A 144 10.17 -11.44 -16.30
C ARG A 144 9.07 -12.06 -17.15
N GLU A 145 8.94 -13.35 -17.07
CA GLU A 145 7.86 -14.13 -17.67
C GLU A 145 7.08 -14.87 -16.57
N PRO A 146 5.85 -14.44 -16.23
CA PRO A 146 5.18 -13.24 -16.72
C PRO A 146 5.79 -11.93 -16.14
N PRO A 147 5.61 -10.78 -16.84
CA PRO A 147 6.09 -9.50 -16.34
C PRO A 147 5.32 -9.08 -15.08
N LEU A 148 6.02 -8.50 -14.09
CA LEU A 148 5.44 -8.13 -12.80
C LEU A 148 5.23 -6.62 -12.63
N ALA A 149 5.90 -5.80 -13.46
CA ALA A 149 5.72 -4.35 -13.48
C ALA A 149 5.85 -3.80 -14.91
N ARG A 150 5.23 -2.66 -15.16
CA ARG A 150 5.39 -1.91 -16.41
C ARG A 150 5.33 -0.41 -16.18
N ALA A 151 5.91 0.35 -17.11
CA ALA A 151 5.70 1.79 -17.21
C ALA A 151 4.30 2.07 -17.78
N LEU A 152 3.62 3.08 -17.23
CA LEU A 152 2.43 3.66 -17.80
C LEU A 152 2.79 4.66 -18.91
N PRO A 153 1.89 4.90 -19.88
CA PRO A 153 2.02 6.02 -20.80
C PRO A 153 2.23 7.33 -20.02
N ARG A 154 3.04 8.23 -20.56
CA ARG A 154 3.26 9.54 -19.94
C ARG A 154 1.96 10.34 -19.91
N GLU A 155 1.62 10.87 -18.74
CA GLU A 155 0.55 11.85 -18.64
C GLU A 155 0.98 13.17 -19.30
N PRO A 156 0.06 13.86 -19.99
CA PRO A 156 0.35 15.19 -20.58
C PRO A 156 0.88 16.13 -19.50
N GLY A 157 2.07 16.72 -19.73
CA GLY A 157 2.73 17.61 -18.77
C GLY A 157 3.61 16.93 -17.72
N SER A 158 3.62 15.61 -17.62
CA SER A 158 4.53 14.88 -16.72
C SER A 158 5.89 14.65 -17.38
N ARG A 159 6.97 14.92 -16.63
CA ARG A 159 8.35 14.64 -17.08
C ARG A 159 8.80 13.22 -16.79
N GLU A 160 8.20 12.57 -15.80
CA GLU A 160 8.59 11.26 -15.32
C GLU A 160 7.56 10.19 -15.67
N LEU A 161 8.04 8.97 -15.95
CA LEU A 161 7.20 7.79 -16.12
C LEU A 161 6.75 7.29 -14.76
N ARG A 162 5.51 6.81 -14.70
CA ARG A 162 5.00 6.05 -13.54
C ARG A 162 4.98 4.57 -13.85
N TYR A 163 5.27 3.77 -12.87
CA TYR A 163 5.27 2.31 -12.96
C TYR A 163 4.15 1.73 -12.11
N VAL A 164 3.55 0.64 -12.58
CA VAL A 164 2.53 -0.14 -11.88
C VAL A 164 2.91 -1.60 -11.83
N HIS A 165 2.41 -2.33 -10.84
CA HIS A 165 2.48 -3.79 -10.84
C HIS A 165 1.46 -4.38 -11.83
N LEU A 166 1.72 -5.61 -12.30
CA LEU A 166 0.87 -6.34 -13.25
C LEU A 166 0.14 -7.53 -12.60
N LEU A 167 0.15 -7.63 -11.29
CA LEU A 167 -0.57 -8.67 -10.53
C LEU A 167 -2.08 -8.41 -10.41
N SER A 168 -2.57 -7.25 -10.82
CA SER A 168 -3.98 -6.89 -10.88
C SER A 168 -4.28 -6.24 -12.22
N PRO A 169 -5.56 -6.21 -12.66
CA PRO A 169 -5.95 -5.45 -13.84
C PRO A 169 -5.49 -4.00 -13.71
N VAL A 170 -4.72 -3.55 -14.67
CA VAL A 170 -4.30 -2.14 -14.73
C VAL A 170 -5.49 -1.36 -15.26
N PRO A 171 -5.98 -0.33 -14.54
CA PRO A 171 -7.00 0.55 -15.08
C PRO A 171 -6.50 1.11 -16.41
N GLU A 172 -7.25 0.86 -17.49
CA GLU A 172 -6.96 1.53 -18.75
C GLU A 172 -7.13 3.04 -18.54
N PRO A 173 -6.26 3.88 -19.13
CA PRO A 173 -6.47 5.31 -19.09
C PRO A 173 -7.80 5.59 -19.77
N VAL A 174 -8.84 5.86 -19.00
CA VAL A 174 -10.10 6.40 -19.51
C VAL A 174 -9.78 7.74 -20.13
N SER A 175 -9.73 7.78 -21.45
CA SER A 175 -9.63 9.03 -22.21
C SER A 175 -10.89 9.86 -21.91
N GLY A 176 -10.78 10.79 -21.00
CA GLY A 176 -11.81 11.77 -20.71
C GLY A 176 -12.60 11.52 -19.42
N THR A 177 -12.00 11.79 -18.30
CA THR A 177 -12.63 12.52 -17.17
C THR A 177 -11.50 12.93 -16.21
N THR A 178 -11.37 14.20 -16.04
CA THR A 178 -10.47 14.86 -15.10
C THR A 178 -10.78 14.36 -13.69
N SER A 179 -9.98 13.43 -13.17
CA SER A 179 -9.96 13.11 -11.74
C SER A 179 -8.80 13.87 -11.14
N GLU A 180 -9.13 15.01 -10.60
CA GLU A 180 -8.26 15.81 -9.74
C GLU A 180 -7.85 14.99 -8.51
N HIS A 181 -6.69 14.37 -8.52
CA HIS A 181 -5.92 14.00 -7.33
C HIS A 181 -4.47 13.70 -7.72
N SER A 182 -3.83 14.66 -8.33
CA SER A 182 -2.37 14.68 -8.46
C SER A 182 -1.90 16.03 -7.98
N ASN A 183 -1.62 16.15 -6.72
CA ASN A 183 -0.80 17.27 -6.31
C ASN A 183 0.23 16.87 -5.27
N ARG A 184 1.50 16.94 -5.68
CA ARG A 184 2.53 17.57 -4.86
C ARG A 184 3.81 17.76 -5.68
N GLY A 185 3.99 18.99 -6.14
CA GLY A 185 5.28 19.41 -6.66
C GLY A 185 5.17 20.60 -7.60
N SER A 186 4.56 21.70 -7.16
CA SER A 186 4.86 23.11 -7.49
C SER A 186 3.64 23.95 -7.09
N ALA A 187 3.77 24.67 -5.97
CA ALA A 187 2.74 25.52 -5.44
C ALA A 187 2.54 26.72 -6.37
N SER A 188 1.40 26.77 -7.09
CA SER A 188 0.87 28.03 -7.60
C SER A 188 0.16 28.80 -6.46
N PRO A 189 0.08 30.13 -6.52
CA PRO A 189 -0.43 30.97 -5.43
C PRO A 189 -1.86 30.66 -4.97
N GLU A 190 -2.70 30.12 -5.84
CA GLU A 190 -4.11 29.77 -5.55
C GLU A 190 -4.25 28.53 -4.66
N SER A 191 -3.29 27.61 -4.69
CA SER A 191 -3.29 26.42 -3.83
C SER A 191 -2.90 26.74 -2.37
N ARG A 192 -2.19 27.84 -2.13
CA ARG A 192 -1.82 28.30 -0.77
C ARG A 192 -3.04 28.83 -0.01
N ASN A 193 -3.95 29.53 -0.67
CA ASN A 193 -5.15 30.04 -0.03
C ASN A 193 -6.09 28.90 0.41
N GLY A 194 -6.28 27.89 -0.41
CA GLY A 194 -7.10 26.73 -0.05
C GLY A 194 -6.54 25.90 1.13
N ILE A 195 -5.20 25.86 1.29
CA ILE A 195 -4.57 25.19 2.44
C ILE A 195 -4.73 26.04 3.70
N VAL A 196 -4.55 27.36 3.60
CA VAL A 196 -4.73 28.30 4.73
C VAL A 196 -6.17 28.28 5.23
N ASP A 197 -7.16 28.28 4.34
CA ASP A 197 -8.58 28.18 4.70
C ASP A 197 -8.91 26.85 5.39
N ARG A 198 -8.31 25.77 4.93
CA ARG A 198 -8.49 24.44 5.51
C ARG A 198 -7.81 24.29 6.88
N ILE A 199 -6.66 24.94 7.09
CA ILE A 199 -5.99 25.01 8.39
C ILE A 199 -6.86 25.83 9.36
N ALA A 200 -7.37 26.98 8.95
CA ALA A 200 -8.24 27.82 9.77
C ALA A 200 -9.52 27.06 10.18
N THR A 201 -10.12 26.28 9.27
CA THR A 201 -11.28 25.44 9.58
C THR A 201 -10.93 24.36 10.60
N LEU A 202 -9.82 23.66 10.43
CA LEU A 202 -9.37 22.63 11.37
C LEU A 202 -9.02 23.20 12.75
N GLU A 203 -8.41 24.38 12.81
CA GLU A 203 -8.12 25.08 14.06
C GLU A 203 -9.41 25.45 14.79
N SER A 204 -10.44 25.91 14.07
CA SER A 204 -11.78 26.20 14.62
C SER A 204 -12.44 24.93 15.18
N ASP A 205 -12.39 23.82 14.43
CA ASP A 205 -12.96 22.53 14.85
C ASP A 205 -12.26 21.99 16.11
N VAL A 206 -10.94 22.13 16.19
CA VAL A 206 -10.16 21.73 17.38
C VAL A 206 -10.54 22.58 18.59
N MET A 207 -10.74 23.90 18.40
CA MET A 207 -11.14 24.78 19.48
C MET A 207 -12.53 24.40 20.00
N GLN A 208 -13.47 24.15 19.11
CA GLN A 208 -14.84 23.74 19.45
C GLN A 208 -14.89 22.37 20.17
N LEU A 209 -14.04 21.42 19.73
CA LEU A 209 -13.92 20.12 20.41
C LEU A 209 -13.33 20.25 21.82
N ARG A 210 -12.36 21.13 22.03
CA ARG A 210 -11.79 21.41 23.36
C ARG A 210 -12.82 22.03 24.30
N GLU A 211 -13.64 22.96 23.83
CA GLU A 211 -14.71 23.55 24.62
C GLU A 211 -15.78 22.52 25.03
N ARG A 212 -16.13 21.60 24.10
CA ARG A 212 -17.06 20.51 24.39
C ARG A 212 -16.49 19.53 25.42
N ILE A 213 -15.20 19.21 25.34
CA ILE A 213 -14.53 18.35 26.33
C ILE A 213 -14.56 19.03 27.70
N ALA A 214 -14.15 20.30 27.82
CA ALA A 214 -14.21 21.04 29.08
C ALA A 214 -15.59 21.07 29.68
N SER A 215 -16.62 21.33 28.85
CA SER A 215 -18.05 21.32 29.30
C SER A 215 -18.51 19.93 29.78
N LEU A 216 -18.00 18.84 29.17
CA LEU A 216 -18.30 17.47 29.61
C LEU A 216 -17.58 17.12 30.92
N GLU A 217 -16.32 17.56 31.07
CA GLU A 217 -15.55 17.40 32.29
C GLU A 217 -16.19 18.11 33.47
N ASP A 218 -16.69 19.37 33.28
CA ASP A 218 -17.42 20.12 34.29
C ASP A 218 -18.73 19.42 34.70
N LYS A 219 -19.47 18.89 33.72
CA LYS A 219 -20.72 18.13 34.01
C LYS A 219 -20.43 16.83 34.75
N LEU A 220 -19.37 16.15 34.42
CA LEU A 220 -18.93 14.96 35.14
C LEU A 220 -18.52 15.30 36.58
N ALA A 221 -17.79 16.38 36.79
CA ALA A 221 -17.40 16.84 38.12
C ALA A 221 -18.64 17.19 39.00
N GLN A 222 -19.69 17.78 38.39
CA GLN A 222 -20.95 18.07 39.07
C GLN A 222 -21.80 16.82 39.39
N LEU A 223 -21.59 15.71 38.69
CA LEU A 223 -22.33 14.46 38.92
C LEU A 223 -21.66 13.55 39.95
N ILE A 224 -20.35 13.75 40.20
CA ILE A 224 -19.54 12.92 41.10
C ILE A 224 -19.30 13.58 42.45
N GLY A 225 -19.52 14.90 42.58
CA GLY A 225 -19.45 15.65 43.84
C GLY A 225 -20.83 15.82 44.50
#